data_997cfe66e3a30f0fc3791fe5b12dd6b0
#
_entry.id   997cfe66e3a30f0fc3791fe5b12dd6b0
#
_cell.length_a   1.000
_cell.length_b   1.000
_cell.length_c   1.000
_cell.angle_alpha   90.00
_cell.angle_beta   90.00
_cell.angle_gamma   90.00
#
_symmetry.space_group_name_H-M   'P 1'
#
loop_
_entity.id
_entity.type
_entity.pdbx_description
1 polymer ?
#
loop_
_entity_poly.entity_id
_entity_poly.type
_entity_poly.pdbx_seq_one_letter_code
_entity_poly.pdbx_strand_id
1 'polypeptide(L)'
;MNMDRTCQVCGATVKGRCDKKFCSIKCKSIAQYENRQINEKFYLKVDRQLKINRKLLKRYNKSGFTTIRKKELIDQGFDAKFFTHYWKNSKGDVYLFVYEYGFLSKIEKGKNKYLLVTWQAYMK
;
A
#
# COMPACT_ATOMS: atom_id res chain seq x y z
N MET A 1 -21.62 38.98 21.21
CA MET A 1 -20.66 38.34 22.11
C MET A 1 -19.69 37.52 21.29
N ASN A 2 -18.43 37.91 21.27
CA ASN A 2 -17.41 37.15 20.58
C ASN A 2 -16.97 36.01 21.49
N MET A 3 -17.40 34.82 21.19
CA MET A 3 -16.82 33.64 21.83
C MET A 3 -15.49 33.37 21.18
N ASP A 4 -14.42 33.49 21.94
CA ASP A 4 -13.11 33.13 21.49
C ASP A 4 -13.06 31.64 21.22
N ARG A 5 -12.64 31.29 20.01
CA ARG A 5 -12.44 29.90 19.61
C ARG A 5 -10.97 29.55 19.73
N THR A 6 -10.71 28.31 20.10
CA THR A 6 -9.36 27.82 20.24
C THR A 6 -9.02 26.88 19.08
N CYS A 7 -7.75 26.92 18.65
CA CYS A 7 -7.23 26.00 17.65
C CYS A 7 -7.27 24.55 18.18
N GLN A 8 -7.81 23.64 17.39
CA GLN A 8 -7.93 22.23 17.78
C GLN A 8 -6.58 21.51 17.91
N VAL A 9 -5.52 22.08 17.35
CA VAL A 9 -4.18 21.49 17.38
C VAL A 9 -3.32 22.08 18.49
N CYS A 10 -3.14 23.42 18.52
CA CYS A 10 -2.21 24.07 19.45
C CYS A 10 -2.88 24.80 20.60
N GLY A 11 -4.21 24.95 20.59
CA GLY A 11 -4.94 25.64 21.64
C GLY A 11 -4.89 27.16 21.59
N ALA A 12 -4.23 27.74 20.59
CA ALA A 12 -4.16 29.18 20.43
C ALA A 12 -5.52 29.76 20.04
N THR A 13 -5.75 31.04 20.39
CA THR A 13 -7.00 31.73 20.04
C THR A 13 -7.10 31.88 18.53
N VAL A 14 -8.24 31.48 17.95
CA VAL A 14 -8.53 31.59 16.52
C VAL A 14 -9.33 32.85 16.27
N LYS A 15 -8.79 33.75 15.44
CA LYS A 15 -9.46 34.97 14.99
C LYS A 15 -9.84 34.86 13.52
N GLY A 16 -10.95 35.42 13.12
CA GLY A 16 -11.39 35.45 11.73
C GLY A 16 -12.80 34.90 11.56
N ARG A 17 -13.04 34.21 10.44
CA ARG A 17 -14.38 33.70 10.11
C ARG A 17 -14.90 32.76 11.19
N CYS A 18 -16.25 32.76 11.35
CA CYS A 18 -16.88 31.91 12.36
C CYS A 18 -16.72 30.41 12.13
N ASP A 19 -16.35 30.00 10.90
CA ASP A 19 -16.10 28.61 10.53
C ASP A 19 -14.62 28.20 10.67
N LYS A 20 -13.74 29.14 11.00
CA LYS A 20 -12.31 28.88 11.15
C LYS A 20 -12.04 28.04 12.41
N LYS A 21 -11.43 26.89 12.24
CA LYS A 21 -11.15 25.92 13.32
C LYS A 21 -9.69 25.90 13.74
N PHE A 22 -8.79 26.44 12.91
CA PHE A 22 -7.34 26.36 13.12
C PHE A 22 -6.71 27.75 13.02
N CYS A 23 -5.65 27.97 13.81
CA CYS A 23 -4.99 29.26 13.85
C CYS A 23 -4.13 29.52 12.61
N SER A 24 -3.71 28.47 11.90
CA SER A 24 -2.84 28.57 10.72
C SER A 24 -3.06 27.39 9.77
N ILE A 25 -2.51 27.51 8.56
CA ILE A 25 -2.51 26.43 7.56
C ILE A 25 -1.72 25.23 8.11
N LYS A 26 -0.64 25.48 8.85
CA LYS A 26 0.17 24.42 9.45
C LYS A 26 -0.66 23.56 10.41
N CYS A 27 -1.41 24.19 11.31
CA CYS A 27 -2.28 23.47 12.25
C CYS A 27 -3.40 22.72 11.53
N LYS A 28 -3.96 23.31 10.47
CA LYS A 28 -4.96 22.64 9.62
C LYS A 28 -4.38 21.39 8.99
N SER A 29 -3.17 21.45 8.45
CA SER A 29 -2.49 20.31 7.83
C SER A 29 -2.18 19.21 8.83
N ILE A 30 -1.76 19.56 10.04
CA ILE A 30 -1.51 18.59 11.12
C ILE A 30 -2.81 17.86 11.49
N ALA A 31 -3.90 18.59 11.65
CA ALA A 31 -5.20 18.02 11.99
C ALA A 31 -5.72 17.09 10.88
N GLN A 32 -5.54 17.48 9.62
CA GLN A 32 -5.93 16.64 8.48
C GLN A 32 -5.12 15.35 8.44
N TYR A 33 -3.83 15.42 8.69
CA TYR A 33 -2.96 14.25 8.73
C TYR A 33 -3.39 13.29 9.85
N GLU A 34 -3.57 13.80 11.06
CA GLU A 34 -3.99 13.00 12.21
C GLU A 34 -5.36 12.36 12.00
N ASN A 35 -6.31 13.12 11.46
CA ASN A 35 -7.64 12.64 11.15
C ASN A 35 -7.61 11.52 10.11
N ARG A 36 -6.77 11.66 9.10
CA ARG A 36 -6.57 10.63 8.08
C ARG A 36 -5.98 9.36 8.69
N GLN A 37 -5.00 9.46 9.59
CA GLN A 37 -4.41 8.31 10.28
C GLN A 37 -5.46 7.55 11.10
N ILE A 38 -6.41 8.24 11.69
CA ILE A 38 -7.48 7.64 12.49
C ILE A 38 -8.57 7.04 11.61
N ASN A 39 -9.10 7.81 10.65
CA ASN A 39 -10.28 7.44 9.87
C ASN A 39 -9.98 6.53 8.67
N GLU A 40 -8.75 6.58 8.16
CA GLU A 40 -8.32 5.78 7.02
C GLU A 40 -7.28 4.73 7.38
N LYS A 41 -7.29 4.28 8.62
CA LYS A 41 -6.28 3.33 9.12
C LYS A 41 -6.18 2.08 8.27
N PHE A 42 -7.31 1.49 7.89
CA PHE A 42 -7.33 0.28 7.06
C PHE A 42 -6.77 0.55 5.67
N TYR A 43 -7.21 1.64 5.03
CA TYR A 43 -6.72 2.05 3.72
C TYR A 43 -5.19 2.23 3.72
N LEU A 44 -4.69 2.95 4.72
CA LEU A 44 -3.25 3.22 4.83
C LEU A 44 -2.45 1.94 5.08
N LYS A 45 -3.01 1.01 5.85
CA LYS A 45 -2.39 -0.31 6.09
C LYS A 45 -2.26 -1.09 4.79
N VAL A 46 -3.33 -1.18 4.01
CA VAL A 46 -3.35 -1.88 2.72
C VAL A 46 -2.38 -1.23 1.74
N ASP A 47 -2.45 0.10 1.62
CA ASP A 47 -1.59 0.85 0.71
C ASP A 47 -0.11 0.65 1.04
N ARG A 48 0.25 0.69 2.32
CA ARG A 48 1.63 0.43 2.76
C ARG A 48 2.09 -0.97 2.39
N GLN A 49 1.25 -1.97 2.64
CA GLN A 49 1.59 -3.36 2.31
C GLN A 49 1.73 -3.58 0.80
N LEU A 50 0.86 -2.97 0.00
CA LEU A 50 0.97 -3.04 -1.46
C LEU A 50 2.29 -2.45 -1.95
N LYS A 51 2.72 -1.32 -1.38
CA LYS A 51 4.00 -0.70 -1.72
C LYS A 51 5.19 -1.57 -1.33
N ILE A 52 5.14 -2.20 -0.16
CA ILE A 52 6.16 -3.15 0.29
C ILE A 52 6.23 -4.34 -0.66
N ASN A 53 5.10 -4.94 -0.99
CA ASN A 53 5.01 -6.07 -1.89
C ASN A 53 5.59 -5.73 -3.27
N ARG A 54 5.19 -4.60 -3.84
CA ARG A 54 5.71 -4.14 -5.13
C ARG A 54 7.22 -3.95 -5.11
N LYS A 55 7.74 -3.33 -4.06
CA LYS A 55 9.18 -3.09 -3.90
C LYS A 55 9.97 -4.39 -3.85
N LEU A 56 9.47 -5.38 -3.12
CA LEU A 56 10.11 -6.69 -3.00
C LEU A 56 10.07 -7.45 -4.33
N LEU A 57 8.94 -7.48 -5.00
CA LEU A 57 8.80 -8.13 -6.30
C LEU A 57 9.74 -7.49 -7.33
N LYS A 58 9.81 -6.17 -7.35
CA LYS A 58 10.71 -5.43 -8.23
C LYS A 58 12.17 -5.76 -7.94
N ARG A 59 12.54 -5.84 -6.66
CA ARG A 59 13.92 -6.13 -6.23
C ARG A 59 14.40 -7.47 -6.73
N TYR A 60 13.56 -8.50 -6.63
CA TYR A 60 13.96 -9.88 -6.96
C TYR A 60 13.67 -10.28 -8.39
N ASN A 61 12.83 -9.54 -9.11
CA ASN A 61 12.49 -9.85 -10.50
C ASN A 61 13.24 -8.93 -11.47
N LYS A 62 14.57 -9.02 -11.48
CA LYS A 62 15.42 -8.16 -12.31
C LYS A 62 15.39 -8.53 -13.80
N SER A 63 15.13 -9.80 -14.11
CA SER A 63 15.10 -10.30 -15.49
C SER A 63 13.69 -10.33 -16.10
N GLY A 64 12.66 -9.97 -15.33
CA GLY A 64 11.28 -10.05 -15.78
C GLY A 64 10.63 -11.41 -15.55
N PHE A 65 11.41 -12.42 -15.21
CA PHE A 65 10.95 -13.79 -14.96
C PHE A 65 11.95 -14.48 -14.05
N THR A 66 11.53 -14.81 -12.82
CA THR A 66 12.44 -15.42 -11.85
C THR A 66 11.67 -16.25 -10.82
N THR A 67 12.36 -17.16 -10.15
CA THR A 67 11.78 -17.99 -9.10
C THR A 67 12.51 -17.71 -7.79
N ILE A 68 11.74 -17.54 -6.70
CA ILE A 68 12.28 -17.27 -5.38
C ILE A 68 11.51 -18.10 -4.33
N ARG A 69 12.18 -18.51 -3.26
CA ARG A 69 11.52 -19.23 -2.17
C ARG A 69 10.54 -18.29 -1.46
N LYS A 70 9.34 -18.81 -1.14
CA LYS A 70 8.31 -18.05 -0.42
C LYS A 70 8.85 -17.48 0.89
N LYS A 71 9.57 -18.29 1.66
CA LYS A 71 10.12 -17.89 2.94
C LYS A 71 11.01 -16.65 2.82
N GLU A 72 11.81 -16.56 1.77
CA GLU A 72 12.73 -15.44 1.56
C GLU A 72 11.99 -14.12 1.39
N LEU A 73 10.88 -14.10 0.64
CA LEU A 73 10.05 -12.92 0.50
C LEU A 73 9.26 -12.60 1.77
N ILE A 74 8.66 -13.63 2.37
CA ILE A 74 7.83 -13.46 3.58
C ILE A 74 8.65 -12.90 4.73
N ASP A 75 9.89 -13.37 4.92
CA ASP A 75 10.78 -12.90 5.96
C ASP A 75 11.13 -11.40 5.81
N GLN A 76 11.00 -10.85 4.61
CA GLN A 76 11.25 -9.43 4.35
C GLN A 76 9.99 -8.56 4.41
N GLY A 77 8.84 -9.15 4.72
CA GLY A 77 7.59 -8.42 4.88
C GLY A 77 6.59 -8.57 3.76
N PHE A 78 6.83 -9.50 2.82
CA PHE A 78 5.88 -9.79 1.74
C PHE A 78 4.63 -10.48 2.30
N ASP A 79 3.44 -10.00 1.89
CA ASP A 79 2.17 -10.60 2.25
C ASP A 79 1.32 -10.82 1.00
N ALA A 80 1.18 -12.08 0.60
CA ALA A 80 0.49 -12.49 -0.62
C ALA A 80 -1.00 -12.20 -0.65
N LYS A 81 -1.60 -11.86 0.49
CA LYS A 81 -3.03 -11.49 0.57
C LYS A 81 -3.30 -10.12 -0.07
N PHE A 82 -2.26 -9.30 -0.23
CA PHE A 82 -2.40 -7.93 -0.74
C PHE A 82 -1.89 -7.87 -2.17
N PHE A 83 -2.83 -7.80 -3.11
CA PHE A 83 -2.55 -7.69 -4.54
C PHE A 83 -3.58 -6.76 -5.17
N THR A 84 -3.28 -6.22 -6.37
CA THR A 84 -4.16 -5.25 -7.03
C THR A 84 -5.09 -5.87 -8.05
N HIS A 85 -4.64 -6.91 -8.75
CA HIS A 85 -5.42 -7.59 -9.78
C HIS A 85 -4.80 -8.95 -10.08
N TYR A 86 -5.45 -9.72 -10.94
CA TYR A 86 -4.96 -11.06 -11.29
C TYR A 86 -5.06 -11.29 -12.80
N TRP A 87 -4.35 -12.31 -13.25
CA TRP A 87 -4.43 -12.80 -14.63
C TRP A 87 -4.40 -14.32 -14.63
N LYS A 88 -5.32 -14.93 -15.35
CA LYS A 88 -5.42 -16.39 -15.49
C LYS A 88 -4.96 -16.79 -16.88
N ASN A 89 -4.00 -17.71 -16.95
CA ASN A 89 -3.52 -18.20 -18.25
C ASN A 89 -4.41 -19.31 -18.82
N SER A 90 -4.07 -19.81 -20.03
CA SER A 90 -4.82 -20.86 -20.71
C SER A 90 -4.80 -22.19 -19.97
N LYS A 91 -3.81 -22.42 -19.12
CA LYS A 91 -3.68 -23.65 -18.31
C LYS A 91 -4.48 -23.59 -17.00
N GLY A 92 -5.07 -22.44 -16.69
CA GLY A 92 -5.82 -22.23 -15.47
C GLY A 92 -4.99 -21.71 -14.30
N ASP A 93 -3.71 -21.43 -14.49
CA ASP A 93 -2.87 -20.83 -13.45
C ASP A 93 -3.25 -19.37 -13.22
N VAL A 94 -3.43 -18.99 -11.96
CA VAL A 94 -3.80 -17.63 -11.58
C VAL A 94 -2.58 -16.90 -11.03
N TYR A 95 -2.16 -15.87 -11.76
CA TYR A 95 -1.09 -14.99 -11.34
C TYR A 95 -1.69 -13.79 -10.62
N LEU A 96 -1.18 -13.50 -9.44
CA LEU A 96 -1.60 -12.33 -8.66
C LEU A 96 -0.61 -11.20 -8.89
N PHE A 97 -1.13 -10.02 -9.22
CA PHE A 97 -0.30 -8.86 -9.56
C PHE A 97 -0.39 -7.77 -8.50
N VAL A 98 0.75 -7.21 -8.18
CA VAL A 98 0.87 -5.97 -7.42
C VAL A 98 1.38 -4.93 -8.41
N TYR A 99 0.44 -4.19 -9.00
CA TYR A 99 0.69 -3.27 -10.13
C TYR A 99 1.28 -4.04 -11.31
N GLU A 100 2.48 -3.70 -11.79
CA GLU A 100 3.12 -4.34 -12.95
C GLU A 100 3.87 -5.65 -12.63
N TYR A 101 4.03 -5.99 -11.35
CA TYR A 101 4.76 -7.19 -10.94
C TYR A 101 3.82 -8.26 -10.43
N GLY A 102 3.97 -9.48 -10.93
CA GLY A 102 3.11 -10.59 -10.56
C GLY A 102 3.85 -11.75 -9.94
N PHE A 103 3.10 -12.63 -9.31
CA PHE A 103 3.66 -13.82 -8.71
C PHE A 103 2.66 -14.98 -8.82
N LEU A 104 3.22 -16.19 -8.95
CA LEU A 104 2.46 -17.44 -8.96
C LEU A 104 3.04 -18.37 -7.90
N SER A 105 2.17 -18.86 -7.04
CA SER A 105 2.54 -19.86 -6.04
C SER A 105 2.80 -21.20 -6.73
N LYS A 106 3.96 -21.80 -6.49
CA LYS A 106 4.29 -23.12 -7.03
C LYS A 106 5.13 -23.94 -6.07
N ILE A 107 5.12 -25.26 -6.28
CA ILE A 107 5.97 -26.18 -5.54
C ILE A 107 6.97 -26.76 -6.52
N GLU A 108 8.26 -26.65 -6.21
CA GLU A 108 9.33 -27.18 -7.04
C GLU A 108 10.31 -27.94 -6.16
N LYS A 109 10.54 -29.20 -6.48
CA LYS A 109 11.42 -30.11 -5.72
C LYS A 109 11.07 -30.14 -4.21
N GLY A 110 9.74 -30.14 -3.90
CA GLY A 110 9.25 -30.16 -2.53
C GLY A 110 9.35 -28.84 -1.78
N LYS A 111 9.76 -27.76 -2.45
CA LYS A 111 9.91 -26.44 -1.84
C LYS A 111 8.86 -25.48 -2.36
N ASN A 112 8.28 -24.69 -1.44
CA ASN A 112 7.33 -23.64 -1.78
C ASN A 112 8.06 -22.43 -2.35
N LYS A 113 7.71 -22.07 -3.57
CA LYS A 113 8.33 -20.97 -4.31
C LYS A 113 7.29 -20.04 -4.93
N TYR A 114 7.69 -18.83 -5.23
CA TYR A 114 6.96 -17.91 -6.09
C TYR A 114 7.68 -17.77 -7.42
N LEU A 115 6.92 -17.91 -8.51
CA LEU A 115 7.38 -17.53 -9.84
C LEU A 115 7.03 -16.06 -10.02
N LEU A 116 8.04 -15.23 -10.19
CA LEU A 116 7.87 -13.77 -10.34
C LEU A 116 7.84 -13.43 -11.83
N VAL A 117 6.85 -12.64 -12.22
CA VAL A 117 6.65 -12.23 -13.62
C VAL A 117 6.37 -10.74 -13.69
N THR A 118 6.43 -10.19 -14.90
CA THR A 118 6.07 -8.79 -15.18
C THR A 118 4.82 -8.78 -16.06
N TRP A 119 3.93 -7.80 -15.84
CA TRP A 119 2.72 -7.64 -16.64
C TRP A 119 3.07 -7.45 -18.11
N GLN A 120 2.43 -8.22 -18.99
CA GLN A 120 2.63 -8.16 -20.42
C GLN A 120 1.39 -7.59 -21.12
N ALA A 121 1.58 -6.99 -22.29
CA ALA A 121 0.49 -6.34 -23.02
C ALA A 121 -0.67 -7.28 -23.39
N TYR A 122 -0.40 -8.59 -23.55
CA TYR A 122 -1.44 -9.57 -23.87
C TYR A 122 -2.28 -9.98 -22.66
N MET A 123 -1.83 -9.66 -21.46
CA MET A 123 -2.56 -9.95 -20.22
C MET A 123 -3.69 -8.92 -20.07
N LYS A 124 -4.92 -9.39 -19.91
CA LYS A 124 -6.08 -8.50 -19.74
C LYS A 124 -6.98 -9.01 -18.63
#